data_a7d672a1d78a8cef83fd0d79c49dcc49
#
_entry.id   a7d672a1d78a8cef83fd0d79c49dcc49
#
_cell.length_a   1.000
_cell.length_b   1.000
_cell.length_c   1.000
_cell.angle_alpha   90.00
_cell.angle_beta   90.00
_cell.angle_gamma   90.00
#
_symmetry.space_group_name_H-M   'P 1'
#
loop_
_entity.id
_entity.type
_entity.pdbx_description
1 polymer ?
#
loop_
_entity_poly.entity_id
_entity_poly.type
_entity_poly.pdbx_seq_one_letter_code
_entity_poly.pdbx_strand_id
1 'polypeptide(L)'
;MDLTEARYELVISVDARRSGEYDDVDKQRMRERIYRVLETAFTHAKVARDAVHMEDRGDGVLLSVAGRIAVTRLLGLWMIEVHETLRDENRGLRVPLGLRVGMHVGPVRHDVRGISGRAVDLACRLADAPLARRLLDAERADLVLVTSQSLYEDVVSSGGKFIEPAHYSSARLELKEGEVTAWFHLPGRPAPEIPAAPVPPAAPAGDPPPTADTAAAHADDVQEVQEVQEFSDFQDAKGDDPADAPGARYTVHGDMSQHHDNVYQQPVHIGRITGDAGRRKG
;
A
#
# COMPACT_ATOMS: atom_id res chain seq x y z
N MET A 1 -8.16 13.99 25.21
CA MET A 1 -8.49 12.94 24.23
C MET A 1 -7.37 11.92 24.29
N ASP A 2 -7.66 10.67 24.56
CA ASP A 2 -6.61 9.64 24.62
C ASP A 2 -6.11 9.35 23.21
N LEU A 3 -4.87 9.72 22.93
CA LEU A 3 -4.22 9.58 21.61
C LEU A 3 -3.84 8.13 21.29
N THR A 4 -4.07 7.22 22.22
CA THR A 4 -3.67 5.79 22.06
C THR A 4 -4.75 4.92 21.42
N GLU A 5 -5.99 5.40 21.38
CA GLU A 5 -7.12 4.63 20.82
C GLU A 5 -7.16 4.73 19.30
N ALA A 6 -7.26 3.57 18.64
CA ALA A 6 -7.51 3.51 17.21
C ALA A 6 -8.99 3.79 16.92
N ARG A 7 -9.26 4.59 15.88
CA ARG A 7 -10.63 4.92 15.43
C ARG A 7 -10.82 4.44 14.00
N TYR A 8 -12.03 3.96 13.71
CA TYR A 8 -12.38 3.65 12.34
C TYR A 8 -12.65 4.95 11.57
N GLU A 9 -11.81 5.21 10.58
CA GLU A 9 -11.86 6.40 9.74
C GLU A 9 -11.68 6.02 8.27
N LEU A 10 -12.17 6.87 7.37
CA LEU A 10 -11.85 6.77 5.97
C LEU A 10 -10.48 7.42 5.74
N VAL A 11 -9.51 6.62 5.33
CA VAL A 11 -8.19 7.09 4.91
C VAL A 11 -8.19 7.33 3.40
N ILE A 12 -7.66 8.48 3.00
CA ILE A 12 -7.50 8.88 1.61
C ILE A 12 -6.04 9.28 1.39
N SER A 13 -5.36 8.58 0.49
CA SER A 13 -4.04 8.98 0.01
C SER A 13 -4.17 9.58 -1.38
N VAL A 14 -3.62 10.75 -1.58
CA VAL A 14 -3.63 11.48 -2.86
C VAL A 14 -2.21 11.70 -3.30
N ASP A 15 -1.84 11.22 -4.49
CA ASP A 15 -0.51 11.37 -5.08
C ASP A 15 -0.58 12.04 -6.45
N ALA A 16 0.36 12.94 -6.72
CA ALA A 16 0.48 13.56 -8.03
C ALA A 16 1.15 12.64 -9.05
N ARG A 17 0.64 12.66 -10.27
CA ARG A 17 1.28 12.00 -11.42
C ARG A 17 2.59 12.69 -11.75
N ARG A 18 3.68 11.87 -11.92
CA ARG A 18 4.99 12.34 -12.39
C ARG A 18 5.58 13.50 -11.58
N SER A 19 5.36 13.48 -10.26
CA SER A 19 5.85 14.53 -9.36
C SER A 19 7.37 14.76 -9.44
N GLY A 20 8.14 13.74 -9.79
CA GLY A 20 9.59 13.84 -10.00
C GLY A 20 10.03 14.65 -11.22
N GLU A 21 9.12 14.95 -12.16
CA GLU A 21 9.43 15.75 -13.37
C GLU A 21 9.27 17.27 -13.14
N TYR A 22 8.70 17.67 -11.98
CA TYR A 22 8.54 19.08 -11.62
C TYR A 22 9.84 19.62 -11.00
N ASP A 23 10.22 20.84 -11.38
CA ASP A 23 11.25 21.58 -10.65
C ASP A 23 10.74 22.09 -9.29
N ASP A 24 11.62 22.67 -8.48
CA ASP A 24 11.25 23.07 -7.10
C ASP A 24 10.18 24.16 -7.07
N VAL A 25 10.14 25.06 -8.03
CA VAL A 25 9.13 26.13 -8.13
C VAL A 25 7.78 25.53 -8.55
N ASP A 26 7.80 24.66 -9.55
CA ASP A 26 6.59 24.01 -10.03
C ASP A 26 6.04 23.00 -9.04
N LYS A 27 6.87 22.34 -8.21
CA LYS A 27 6.43 21.51 -7.07
C LYS A 27 5.61 22.31 -6.06
N GLN A 28 6.06 23.52 -5.72
CA GLN A 28 5.28 24.36 -4.82
C GLN A 28 3.90 24.71 -5.41
N ARG A 29 3.85 25.11 -6.68
CA ARG A 29 2.61 25.42 -7.39
C ARG A 29 1.69 24.21 -7.51
N MET A 30 2.28 23.02 -7.78
CA MET A 30 1.55 21.75 -7.83
C MET A 30 0.87 21.48 -6.49
N ARG A 31 1.60 21.59 -5.36
CA ARG A 31 1.06 21.42 -4.01
C ARG A 31 -0.09 22.38 -3.72
N GLU A 32 0.08 23.66 -4.01
CA GLU A 32 -0.97 24.68 -3.82
C GLU A 32 -2.25 24.32 -4.59
N ARG A 33 -2.12 23.77 -5.82
CA ARG A 33 -3.27 23.32 -6.60
C ARG A 33 -3.92 22.08 -6.01
N ILE A 34 -3.15 21.10 -5.56
CA ILE A 34 -3.68 19.89 -4.90
C ILE A 34 -4.52 20.30 -3.70
N TYR A 35 -3.99 21.15 -2.81
CA TYR A 35 -4.72 21.63 -1.65
C TYR A 35 -6.00 22.37 -2.03
N ARG A 36 -5.94 23.26 -3.03
CA ARG A 36 -7.11 23.99 -3.50
C ARG A 36 -8.19 23.06 -4.02
N VAL A 37 -7.83 22.06 -4.82
CA VAL A 37 -8.75 21.04 -5.34
C VAL A 37 -9.45 20.30 -4.20
N LEU A 38 -8.68 19.81 -3.23
CA LEU A 38 -9.20 19.01 -2.12
C LEU A 38 -10.07 19.84 -1.17
N GLU A 39 -9.63 21.04 -0.80
CA GLU A 39 -10.36 21.94 0.13
C GLU A 39 -11.66 22.46 -0.49
N THR A 40 -11.64 22.82 -1.78
CA THR A 40 -12.84 23.19 -2.52
C THR A 40 -13.84 22.05 -2.53
N ALA A 41 -13.38 20.83 -2.83
CA ALA A 41 -14.23 19.64 -2.86
C ALA A 41 -14.83 19.33 -1.47
N PHE A 42 -14.08 19.47 -0.38
CA PHE A 42 -14.62 19.31 0.97
C PHE A 42 -15.69 20.36 1.29
N THR A 43 -15.47 21.61 0.88
CA THR A 43 -16.44 22.69 1.07
C THR A 43 -17.75 22.38 0.34
N HIS A 44 -17.68 22.00 -0.93
CA HIS A 44 -18.85 21.67 -1.74
C HIS A 44 -19.57 20.40 -1.26
N ALA A 45 -18.81 19.40 -0.82
CA ALA A 45 -19.37 18.20 -0.21
C ALA A 45 -19.91 18.43 1.21
N LYS A 46 -19.82 19.65 1.75
CA LYS A 46 -20.26 20.01 3.11
C LYS A 46 -19.63 19.10 4.18
N VAL A 47 -18.35 18.84 4.04
CA VAL A 47 -17.53 18.15 5.04
C VAL A 47 -16.83 19.21 5.89
N ALA A 48 -17.14 19.20 7.18
CA ALA A 48 -16.57 20.19 8.10
C ALA A 48 -15.06 20.00 8.25
N ARG A 49 -14.30 21.10 8.32
CA ARG A 49 -12.83 21.07 8.40
C ARG A 49 -12.31 20.29 9.62
N ASP A 50 -13.03 20.34 10.74
CA ASP A 50 -12.72 19.61 11.98
C ASP A 50 -13.00 18.09 11.89
N ALA A 51 -13.61 17.63 10.80
CA ALA A 51 -13.80 16.21 10.52
C ALA A 51 -12.67 15.61 9.66
N VAL A 52 -11.73 16.44 9.20
CA VAL A 52 -10.66 16.02 8.29
C VAL A 52 -9.30 16.32 8.89
N HIS A 53 -8.50 15.30 9.10
CA HIS A 53 -7.06 15.43 9.33
C HIS A 53 -6.33 15.39 7.99
N MET A 54 -5.35 16.27 7.78
CA MET A 54 -4.65 16.43 6.52
C MET A 54 -3.15 16.58 6.77
N GLU A 55 -2.35 15.75 6.16
CA GLU A 55 -0.89 15.76 6.22
C GLU A 55 -0.27 15.95 4.85
N ASP A 56 0.68 16.85 4.77
CA ASP A 56 1.49 17.07 3.58
C ASP A 56 2.50 15.92 3.40
N ARG A 57 2.59 15.39 2.19
CA ARG A 57 3.55 14.34 1.80
C ARG A 57 4.52 14.80 0.71
N GLY A 58 4.58 16.11 0.47
CA GLY A 58 5.44 16.72 -0.55
C GLY A 58 4.81 16.71 -1.93
N ASP A 59 4.68 15.59 -2.56
CA ASP A 59 4.03 15.40 -3.87
C ASP A 59 2.59 14.86 -3.76
N GLY A 60 2.09 14.74 -2.56
CA GLY A 60 0.76 14.25 -2.26
C GLY A 60 0.24 14.73 -0.91
N VAL A 61 -0.94 14.27 -0.55
CA VAL A 61 -1.62 14.57 0.70
C VAL A 61 -2.22 13.31 1.28
N LEU A 62 -1.97 13.07 2.56
CA LEU A 62 -2.60 12.00 3.30
C LEU A 62 -3.70 12.59 4.19
N LEU A 63 -4.88 11.98 4.13
CA LEU A 63 -6.07 12.44 4.82
C LEU A 63 -6.68 11.32 5.65
N SER A 64 -7.24 11.66 6.81
CA SER A 64 -8.24 10.84 7.45
C SER A 64 -9.53 11.62 7.69
N VAL A 65 -10.65 10.97 7.47
CA VAL A 65 -11.98 11.56 7.65
C VAL A 65 -12.69 10.81 8.77
N ALA A 66 -13.11 11.57 9.77
CA ALA A 66 -13.74 11.03 10.98
C ALA A 66 -14.97 10.19 10.65
N GLY A 67 -15.16 9.06 11.34
CA GLY A 67 -16.26 8.12 11.11
C GLY A 67 -17.68 8.67 11.24
N ARG A 68 -17.84 9.91 11.76
CA ARG A 68 -19.13 10.62 11.76
C ARG A 68 -19.56 11.13 10.38
N ILE A 69 -18.65 11.15 9.41
CA ILE A 69 -18.94 11.53 8.02
C ILE A 69 -19.26 10.28 7.22
N ALA A 70 -20.39 10.27 6.54
CA ALA A 70 -20.80 9.16 5.71
C ALA A 70 -19.80 8.95 4.56
N VAL A 71 -19.27 7.74 4.43
CA VAL A 71 -18.30 7.36 3.40
C VAL A 71 -18.86 7.58 1.99
N THR A 72 -20.15 7.35 1.79
CA THR A 72 -20.86 7.61 0.52
C THR A 72 -20.77 9.07 0.07
N ARG A 73 -20.61 10.02 1.00
CA ARG A 73 -20.42 11.44 0.68
C ARG A 73 -19.06 11.67 0.02
N LEU A 74 -18.04 10.94 0.46
CA LEU A 74 -16.68 11.05 -0.06
C LEU A 74 -16.53 10.31 -1.40
N LEU A 75 -17.08 9.11 -1.51
CA LEU A 75 -17.07 8.35 -2.75
C LEU A 75 -17.96 8.97 -3.85
N GLY A 76 -19.05 9.66 -3.45
CA GLY A 76 -19.95 10.33 -4.39
C GLY A 76 -19.58 11.80 -4.61
N LEU A 77 -20.22 12.69 -3.87
CA LEU A 77 -20.15 14.14 -4.13
C LEU A 77 -18.74 14.71 -4.05
N TRP A 78 -17.96 14.34 -3.01
CA TRP A 78 -16.59 14.85 -2.88
C TRP A 78 -15.71 14.41 -4.06
N MET A 79 -15.81 13.17 -4.50
CA MET A 79 -15.01 12.66 -5.63
C MET A 79 -15.37 13.39 -6.93
N ILE A 80 -16.65 13.69 -7.17
CA ILE A 80 -17.08 14.48 -8.32
C ILE A 80 -16.50 15.91 -8.25
N GLU A 81 -16.58 16.56 -7.09
CA GLU A 81 -16.05 17.90 -6.90
C GLU A 81 -14.51 17.94 -7.07
N VAL A 82 -13.80 16.91 -6.61
CA VAL A 82 -12.37 16.76 -6.89
C VAL A 82 -12.12 16.68 -8.40
N HIS A 83 -12.87 15.86 -9.10
CA HIS A 83 -12.73 15.70 -10.55
C HIS A 83 -13.02 17.00 -11.32
N GLU A 84 -14.13 17.67 -11.02
CA GLU A 84 -14.52 18.90 -11.74
C GLU A 84 -13.56 20.07 -11.42
N THR A 85 -13.18 20.23 -10.15
CA THR A 85 -12.22 21.29 -9.76
C THR A 85 -10.84 21.02 -10.41
N LEU A 86 -10.40 19.75 -10.45
CA LEU A 86 -9.15 19.39 -11.10
C LEU A 86 -9.17 19.67 -12.61
N ARG A 87 -10.28 19.37 -13.27
CA ARG A 87 -10.47 19.72 -14.69
C ARG A 87 -10.40 21.23 -14.93
N ASP A 88 -11.00 22.02 -14.04
CA ASP A 88 -10.97 23.48 -14.12
C ASP A 88 -9.54 24.02 -13.93
N GLU A 89 -8.80 23.53 -12.95
CA GLU A 89 -7.37 23.86 -12.75
C GLU A 89 -6.53 23.50 -13.99
N ASN A 90 -6.82 22.38 -14.62
CA ASN A 90 -6.06 21.86 -15.77
C ASN A 90 -6.28 22.67 -17.06
N ARG A 91 -7.38 23.41 -17.21
CA ARG A 91 -7.68 24.21 -18.43
C ARG A 91 -6.59 25.20 -18.77
N GLY A 92 -5.92 25.75 -17.76
CA GLY A 92 -4.83 26.73 -17.93
C GLY A 92 -3.42 26.15 -17.94
N LEU A 93 -3.27 24.83 -17.81
CA LEU A 93 -1.97 24.18 -17.67
C LEU A 93 -1.49 23.57 -18.98
N ARG A 94 -0.24 23.83 -19.33
CA ARG A 94 0.42 23.16 -20.46
C ARG A 94 0.58 21.65 -20.21
N VAL A 95 0.87 21.27 -18.96
CA VAL A 95 0.93 19.88 -18.51
C VAL A 95 -0.14 19.70 -17.45
N PRO A 96 -1.20 18.94 -17.73
CA PRO A 96 -2.27 18.71 -16.78
C PRO A 96 -1.80 18.02 -15.50
N LEU A 97 -2.25 18.49 -14.36
CA LEU A 97 -2.10 17.80 -13.08
C LEU A 97 -2.94 16.53 -13.09
N GLY A 98 -2.32 15.38 -12.85
CA GLY A 98 -3.02 14.12 -12.67
C GLY A 98 -2.91 13.65 -11.22
N LEU A 99 -4.00 13.12 -10.66
CA LEU A 99 -4.07 12.64 -9.29
C LEU A 99 -4.45 11.16 -9.23
N ARG A 100 -3.76 10.41 -8.36
CA ARG A 100 -4.11 9.06 -7.95
C ARG A 100 -4.64 9.13 -6.53
N VAL A 101 -5.82 8.57 -6.31
CA VAL A 101 -6.49 8.59 -5.00
C VAL A 101 -6.72 7.16 -4.54
N GLY A 102 -6.12 6.78 -3.43
CA GLY A 102 -6.34 5.50 -2.76
C GLY A 102 -7.26 5.68 -1.55
N MET A 103 -8.31 4.86 -1.42
CA MET A 103 -9.26 4.93 -0.31
C MET A 103 -9.44 3.59 0.40
N HIS A 104 -9.45 3.65 1.72
CA HIS A 104 -9.75 2.50 2.58
C HIS A 104 -10.35 2.97 3.92
N VAL A 105 -11.25 2.18 4.48
CA VAL A 105 -11.81 2.38 5.84
C VAL A 105 -11.19 1.39 6.79
N GLY A 106 -10.65 1.88 7.89
CA GLY A 106 -10.07 1.01 8.91
C GLY A 106 -9.58 1.76 10.14
N PRO A 107 -8.95 1.05 11.08
CA PRO A 107 -8.46 1.65 12.32
C PRO A 107 -7.25 2.55 12.07
N VAL A 108 -7.35 3.80 12.53
CA VAL A 108 -6.33 4.83 12.44
C VAL A 108 -5.96 5.30 13.85
N ARG A 109 -4.68 5.42 14.12
CA ARG A 109 -4.15 6.05 15.34
C ARG A 109 -3.67 7.45 15.02
N HIS A 110 -4.02 8.38 15.90
CA HIS A 110 -3.54 9.76 15.82
C HIS A 110 -2.52 10.00 16.92
N ASP A 111 -1.43 10.65 16.59
CA ASP A 111 -0.41 11.10 17.55
C ASP A 111 0.08 12.52 17.22
N VAL A 112 1.08 12.99 17.95
CA VAL A 112 1.66 14.34 17.73
C VAL A 112 2.42 14.47 16.42
N ARG A 113 2.68 13.37 15.72
CA ARG A 113 3.41 13.33 14.45
C ARG A 113 2.52 13.08 13.25
N GLY A 114 1.24 12.73 13.50
CA GLY A 114 0.28 12.50 12.42
C GLY A 114 -0.58 11.25 12.62
N ILE A 115 -0.93 10.59 11.52
CA ILE A 115 -1.74 9.37 11.52
C ILE A 115 -0.92 8.15 11.14
N SER A 116 -1.28 7.00 11.72
CA SER A 116 -0.61 5.73 11.48
C SER A 116 -1.57 4.54 11.58
N GLY A 117 -1.16 3.41 11.01
CA GLY A 117 -1.88 2.15 11.08
C GLY A 117 -1.99 1.45 9.73
N ARG A 118 -2.40 0.18 9.76
CA ARG A 118 -2.52 -0.66 8.54
C ARG A 118 -3.49 -0.06 7.50
N ALA A 119 -4.51 0.68 7.96
CA ALA A 119 -5.44 1.36 7.07
C ALA A 119 -4.73 2.49 6.28
N VAL A 120 -3.83 3.21 6.93
CA VAL A 120 -3.01 4.25 6.30
C VAL A 120 -2.07 3.64 5.26
N ASP A 121 -1.36 2.58 5.64
CA ASP A 121 -0.45 1.88 4.73
C ASP A 121 -1.18 1.37 3.48
N LEU A 122 -2.35 0.76 3.66
CA LEU A 122 -3.12 0.25 2.53
C LEU A 122 -3.60 1.37 1.60
N ALA A 123 -4.15 2.46 2.12
CA ALA A 123 -4.59 3.60 1.30
C ALA A 123 -3.43 4.19 0.47
N CYS A 124 -2.24 4.35 1.08
CA CYS A 124 -1.04 4.80 0.38
C CYS A 124 -0.64 3.84 -0.75
N ARG A 125 -0.66 2.53 -0.51
CA ARG A 125 -0.30 1.53 -1.52
C ARG A 125 -1.31 1.44 -2.66
N LEU A 126 -2.58 1.65 -2.38
CA LEU A 126 -3.62 1.73 -3.42
C LEU A 126 -3.37 2.92 -4.36
N ALA A 127 -3.06 4.09 -3.81
CA ALA A 127 -2.72 5.27 -4.61
C ALA A 127 -1.43 5.07 -5.44
N ASP A 128 -0.44 4.38 -4.87
CA ASP A 128 0.86 4.12 -5.51
C ASP A 128 0.88 2.88 -6.43
N ALA A 129 -0.24 2.19 -6.56
CA ALA A 129 -0.31 0.96 -7.36
C ALA A 129 0.16 1.18 -8.81
N PRO A 130 1.03 0.31 -9.36
CA PRO A 130 1.51 0.43 -10.74
C PRO A 130 0.37 0.45 -11.77
N LEU A 131 -0.73 -0.25 -11.49
CA LEU A 131 -1.90 -0.26 -12.35
C LEU A 131 -2.60 1.11 -12.36
N ALA A 132 -2.72 1.79 -11.23
CA ALA A 132 -3.28 3.14 -11.16
C ALA A 132 -2.50 4.13 -12.04
N ARG A 133 -1.16 4.04 -12.02
CA ARG A 133 -0.27 4.84 -12.90
C ARG A 133 -0.54 4.55 -14.37
N ARG A 134 -0.57 3.27 -14.75
CA ARG A 134 -0.83 2.85 -16.15
C ARG A 134 -2.20 3.31 -16.63
N LEU A 135 -3.25 3.14 -15.84
CA LEU A 135 -4.60 3.56 -16.22
C LEU A 135 -4.68 5.07 -16.43
N LEU A 136 -4.11 5.86 -15.51
CA LEU A 136 -4.10 7.31 -15.61
C LEU A 136 -3.40 7.80 -16.89
N ASP A 137 -2.31 7.15 -17.29
CA ASP A 137 -1.55 7.50 -18.49
C ASP A 137 -2.22 6.98 -19.78
N ALA A 138 -2.63 5.71 -19.81
CA ALA A 138 -3.25 5.10 -20.98
C ALA A 138 -4.57 5.78 -21.37
N GLU A 139 -5.39 6.06 -20.38
CA GLU A 139 -6.67 6.72 -20.57
C GLU A 139 -6.55 8.26 -20.70
N ARG A 140 -5.36 8.82 -20.51
CA ARG A 140 -5.15 10.28 -20.43
C ARG A 140 -6.17 10.93 -19.48
N ALA A 141 -6.40 10.27 -18.35
CA ALA A 141 -7.31 10.78 -17.33
C ALA A 141 -6.59 11.73 -16.38
N ASP A 142 -7.32 12.63 -15.77
CA ASP A 142 -6.78 13.53 -14.75
C ASP A 142 -6.87 12.93 -13.35
N LEU A 143 -7.76 11.95 -13.16
CA LEU A 143 -8.03 11.36 -11.86
C LEU A 143 -8.28 9.85 -11.96
N VAL A 144 -7.67 9.08 -11.09
CA VAL A 144 -8.00 7.68 -10.83
C VAL A 144 -8.28 7.46 -9.36
N LEU A 145 -9.39 6.83 -9.05
CA LEU A 145 -9.75 6.36 -7.71
C LEU A 145 -9.47 4.87 -7.62
N VAL A 146 -8.83 4.46 -6.52
CA VAL A 146 -8.58 3.06 -6.18
C VAL A 146 -9.14 2.79 -4.79
N THR A 147 -10.11 1.89 -4.68
CA THR A 147 -10.68 1.48 -3.40
C THR A 147 -10.23 0.09 -3.01
N SER A 148 -10.11 -0.19 -1.72
CA SER A 148 -9.92 -1.54 -1.24
C SER A 148 -11.15 -2.42 -1.51
N GLN A 149 -10.96 -3.75 -1.52
CA GLN A 149 -12.03 -4.73 -1.67
C GLN A 149 -13.15 -4.50 -0.64
N SER A 150 -12.80 -4.38 0.64
CA SER A 150 -13.80 -4.16 1.70
C SER A 150 -14.59 -2.87 1.50
N LEU A 151 -13.92 -1.76 1.12
CA LEU A 151 -14.61 -0.51 0.87
C LEU A 151 -15.57 -0.60 -0.33
N TYR A 152 -15.17 -1.34 -1.37
CA TYR A 152 -16.06 -1.60 -2.50
C TYR A 152 -17.26 -2.44 -2.07
N GLU A 153 -17.06 -3.56 -1.39
CA GLU A 153 -18.13 -4.48 -0.97
C GLU A 153 -19.09 -3.82 0.01
N ASP A 154 -18.56 -3.09 1.00
CA ASP A 154 -19.38 -2.50 2.06
C ASP A 154 -20.16 -1.26 1.60
N VAL A 155 -19.65 -0.50 0.62
CA VAL A 155 -20.21 0.80 0.26
C VAL A 155 -20.49 0.94 -1.22
N VAL A 156 -19.50 0.71 -2.09
CA VAL A 156 -19.64 0.98 -3.54
C VAL A 156 -20.63 0.06 -4.19
N SER A 157 -20.60 -1.24 -3.86
CA SER A 157 -21.46 -2.29 -4.47
C SER A 157 -22.96 -2.00 -4.34
N SER A 158 -23.35 -1.34 -3.26
CA SER A 158 -24.73 -0.93 -3.00
C SER A 158 -25.16 0.29 -3.83
N GLY A 159 -24.24 0.96 -4.49
CA GLY A 159 -24.47 2.18 -5.22
C GLY A 159 -24.86 3.36 -4.34
N GLY A 160 -25.27 4.45 -4.96
CA GLY A 160 -25.69 5.65 -4.25
C GLY A 160 -25.71 6.88 -5.13
N LYS A 161 -26.00 8.03 -4.52
CA LYS A 161 -25.94 9.28 -5.26
C LYS A 161 -24.50 9.52 -5.74
N PHE A 162 -24.31 9.52 -7.05
CA PHE A 162 -23.03 9.64 -7.73
C PHE A 162 -22.05 8.47 -7.51
N ILE A 163 -22.54 7.33 -7.07
CA ILE A 163 -21.77 6.09 -6.95
C ILE A 163 -22.38 5.06 -7.87
N GLU A 164 -21.67 4.74 -8.94
CA GLU A 164 -22.09 3.81 -9.99
C GLU A 164 -21.19 2.57 -9.94
N PRO A 165 -21.61 1.47 -9.30
CA PRO A 165 -20.77 0.26 -9.20
C PRO A 165 -20.26 -0.26 -10.55
N ALA A 166 -21.08 -0.10 -11.61
CA ALA A 166 -20.72 -0.51 -12.97
C ALA A 166 -19.53 0.28 -13.58
N HIS A 167 -19.11 1.39 -12.97
CA HIS A 167 -17.96 2.17 -13.42
C HIS A 167 -16.64 1.75 -12.74
N TYR A 168 -16.66 0.68 -11.96
CA TYR A 168 -15.46 0.14 -11.31
C TYR A 168 -15.03 -1.18 -11.95
N SER A 169 -13.73 -1.37 -12.07
CA SER A 169 -13.13 -2.64 -12.49
C SER A 169 -12.19 -3.15 -11.41
N SER A 170 -12.28 -4.44 -11.09
CA SER A 170 -11.41 -5.07 -10.10
C SER A 170 -10.09 -5.54 -10.71
N ALA A 171 -9.02 -5.49 -9.91
CA ALA A 171 -7.75 -6.12 -10.23
C ALA A 171 -7.07 -6.65 -8.98
N ARG A 172 -6.23 -7.67 -9.15
CA ARG A 172 -5.33 -8.15 -8.13
C ARG A 172 -4.06 -7.33 -8.12
N LEU A 173 -3.62 -6.93 -6.94
CA LEU A 173 -2.39 -6.19 -6.71
C LEU A 173 -1.48 -7.00 -5.80
N GLU A 174 -0.23 -7.14 -6.19
CA GLU A 174 0.81 -7.67 -5.31
C GLU A 174 1.37 -6.54 -4.45
N LEU A 175 1.09 -6.58 -3.16
CA LEU A 175 1.63 -5.66 -2.16
C LEU A 175 2.67 -6.39 -1.30
N LYS A 176 3.45 -5.64 -0.53
CA LYS A 176 4.46 -6.23 0.38
C LYS A 176 3.86 -7.21 1.39
N GLU A 177 2.59 -7.02 1.75
CA GLU A 177 1.85 -7.85 2.71
C GLU A 177 1.10 -9.02 2.07
N GLY A 178 1.21 -9.18 0.77
CA GLY A 178 0.54 -10.22 -0.01
C GLY A 178 -0.39 -9.67 -1.09
N GLU A 179 -1.12 -10.58 -1.73
CA GLU A 179 -2.07 -10.23 -2.79
C GLU A 179 -3.35 -9.62 -2.20
N VAL A 180 -3.81 -8.53 -2.79
CA VAL A 180 -5.09 -7.89 -2.45
C VAL A 180 -5.89 -7.60 -3.71
N THR A 181 -7.21 -7.62 -3.61
CA THR A 181 -8.09 -7.12 -4.66
C THR A 181 -8.36 -5.63 -4.42
N ALA A 182 -8.26 -4.83 -5.47
CA ALA A 182 -8.60 -3.42 -5.48
C ALA A 182 -9.52 -3.09 -6.64
N TRP A 183 -10.28 -2.01 -6.52
CA TRP A 183 -11.25 -1.57 -7.51
C TRP A 183 -10.89 -0.18 -8.03
N PHE A 184 -10.86 -0.07 -9.34
CA PHE A 184 -10.40 1.10 -10.07
C PHE A 184 -11.57 1.81 -10.74
N HIS A 185 -11.61 3.12 -10.58
CA HIS A 185 -12.60 4.00 -11.19
C HIS A 185 -11.93 5.24 -11.77
N LEU A 186 -12.32 5.63 -12.97
CA LEU A 186 -11.92 6.87 -13.62
C LEU A 186 -13.14 7.80 -13.66
N PRO A 187 -13.24 8.82 -12.79
CA PRO A 187 -14.39 9.71 -12.76
C PRO A 187 -14.70 10.33 -14.13
N GLY A 188 -15.98 10.34 -14.48
CA GLY A 188 -16.45 10.82 -15.77
C GLY A 188 -16.23 9.85 -16.95
N ARG A 189 -15.83 8.60 -16.69
CA ARG A 189 -15.59 7.58 -17.71
C ARG A 189 -16.30 6.26 -17.36
N PRO A 190 -16.52 5.37 -18.33
CA PRO A 190 -16.95 3.99 -18.05
C PRO A 190 -15.88 3.24 -17.25
N ALA A 191 -16.22 2.04 -16.81
CA ALA A 191 -15.28 1.16 -16.09
C ALA A 191 -14.00 0.96 -16.93
N PRO A 192 -12.80 1.17 -16.31
CA PRO A 192 -11.55 1.02 -17.05
C PRO A 192 -11.31 -0.44 -17.47
N GLU A 193 -10.78 -0.64 -18.68
CA GLU A 193 -10.27 -1.95 -19.07
C GLU A 193 -9.00 -2.26 -18.27
N ILE A 194 -9.01 -3.38 -17.54
CA ILE A 194 -7.84 -3.83 -16.80
C ILE A 194 -6.95 -4.63 -17.75
N PRO A 195 -5.73 -4.16 -18.08
CA PRO A 195 -4.81 -4.94 -18.88
C PRO A 195 -4.53 -6.29 -18.20
N ALA A 196 -4.63 -7.38 -18.95
CA ALA A 196 -4.23 -8.69 -18.45
C ALA A 196 -2.80 -8.59 -17.86
N ALA A 197 -2.58 -9.22 -16.71
CA ALA A 197 -1.22 -9.32 -16.17
C ALA A 197 -0.34 -9.94 -17.26
N PRO A 198 0.91 -9.43 -17.47
CA PRO A 198 1.81 -10.07 -18.40
C PRO A 198 1.97 -11.52 -17.95
N VAL A 199 1.59 -12.44 -18.83
CA VAL A 199 1.81 -13.88 -18.60
C VAL A 199 3.33 -14.02 -18.47
N PRO A 200 3.87 -14.52 -17.35
CA PRO A 200 5.29 -14.78 -17.25
C PRO A 200 5.68 -15.69 -18.42
N PRO A 201 6.82 -15.45 -19.11
CA PRO A 201 7.24 -16.32 -20.18
C PRO A 201 7.24 -17.75 -19.65
N ALA A 202 6.55 -18.65 -20.37
CA ALA A 202 6.52 -20.06 -20.03
C ALA A 202 7.97 -20.50 -19.81
N ALA A 203 8.26 -21.08 -18.66
CA ALA A 203 9.56 -21.67 -18.42
C ALA A 203 9.88 -22.60 -19.60
N PRO A 204 11.09 -22.56 -20.18
CA PRO A 204 11.42 -23.47 -21.27
C PRO A 204 11.11 -24.89 -20.82
N ALA A 205 10.33 -25.59 -21.63
CA ALA A 205 9.99 -26.98 -21.39
C ALA A 205 11.31 -27.73 -21.19
N GLY A 206 11.53 -28.20 -19.98
CA GLY A 206 12.70 -29.01 -19.67
C GLY A 206 12.76 -30.20 -20.64
N ASP A 207 13.94 -30.48 -21.16
CA ASP A 207 14.19 -31.63 -21.99
C ASP A 207 13.62 -32.91 -21.33
N PRO A 208 12.98 -33.78 -22.09
CA PRO A 208 12.50 -35.06 -21.56
C PRO A 208 13.65 -35.84 -20.96
N PRO A 209 13.46 -36.55 -19.83
CA PRO A 209 14.51 -37.35 -19.24
C PRO A 209 14.97 -38.44 -20.22
N PRO A 210 16.27 -38.74 -20.28
CA PRO A 210 16.77 -39.80 -21.15
C PRO A 210 16.12 -41.13 -20.79
N THR A 211 15.59 -41.80 -21.80
CA THR A 211 15.08 -43.16 -21.71
C THR A 211 16.20 -44.09 -21.27
N ALA A 212 16.11 -44.61 -20.05
CA ALA A 212 17.00 -45.66 -19.57
C ALA A 212 16.61 -46.99 -20.22
N ASP A 213 17.49 -47.47 -21.05
CA ASP A 213 17.44 -48.82 -21.59
C ASP A 213 17.84 -49.85 -20.50
N THR A 214 17.11 -50.92 -20.53
CA THR A 214 17.06 -52.10 -19.72
C THR A 214 18.43 -52.76 -19.50
N ALA A 215 18.77 -53.10 -18.26
CA ALA A 215 19.50 -54.37 -17.99
C ALA A 215 19.26 -54.83 -16.54
N ALA A 216 18.97 -56.08 -16.47
CA ALA A 216 18.45 -56.84 -15.34
C ALA A 216 19.49 -57.21 -14.26
N ALA A 217 18.93 -57.59 -13.12
CA ALA A 217 19.33 -58.64 -12.18
C ALA A 217 20.07 -58.26 -10.87
N HIS A 218 19.45 -58.57 -9.83
CA HIS A 218 19.62 -59.38 -8.62
C HIS A 218 19.25 -58.64 -7.35
N ALA A 219 18.28 -59.09 -6.75
CA ALA A 219 17.85 -59.84 -5.57
C ALA A 219 18.53 -59.47 -4.23
N ASP A 220 17.64 -59.41 -3.22
CA ASP A 220 17.80 -59.56 -1.77
C ASP A 220 18.43 -58.38 -0.98
N ASP A 221 17.72 -57.71 -0.14
CA ASP A 221 17.43 -58.14 1.24
C ASP A 221 16.40 -57.26 1.92
N VAL A 222 15.67 -57.86 2.81
CA VAL A 222 14.51 -57.49 3.61
C VAL A 222 14.94 -56.73 4.88
N GLN A 223 14.11 -55.85 5.35
CA GLN A 223 13.79 -55.49 6.74
C GLN A 223 13.69 -53.98 6.93
N GLU A 224 12.80 -53.41 7.63
CA GLU A 224 11.60 -53.75 8.44
C GLU A 224 10.97 -52.44 8.87
N VAL A 225 9.69 -52.43 8.99
CA VAL A 225 8.76 -51.37 9.41
C VAL A 225 8.85 -51.15 10.92
N GLN A 226 8.73 -49.90 11.38
CA GLN A 226 8.08 -49.55 12.65
C GLN A 226 7.72 -48.07 12.60
N GLU A 227 6.53 -47.72 12.44
CA GLU A 227 5.32 -47.53 13.26
C GLU A 227 5.50 -46.59 14.46
N VAL A 228 4.86 -45.47 14.34
CA VAL A 228 3.98 -44.65 15.24
C VAL A 228 4.23 -44.76 16.74
N GLN A 229 4.32 -43.62 17.41
CA GLN A 229 3.50 -43.34 18.61
C GLN A 229 3.43 -41.85 18.97
N GLU A 230 2.19 -41.38 19.00
CA GLU A 230 1.73 -40.26 19.84
C GLU A 230 2.04 -40.52 21.31
N PHE A 231 2.38 -39.48 22.05
CA PHE A 231 1.81 -39.30 23.40
C PHE A 231 1.94 -37.87 23.89
N SER A 232 0.81 -37.32 24.25
CA SER A 232 0.61 -36.17 25.15
C SER A 232 1.17 -36.48 26.54
N ASP A 233 1.75 -35.52 27.23
CA ASP A 233 1.31 -35.14 28.57
C ASP A 233 1.96 -33.86 29.09
N PHE A 234 1.16 -33.05 29.69
CA PHE A 234 1.42 -31.90 30.54
C PHE A 234 2.19 -32.29 31.79
N GLN A 235 3.16 -31.50 32.25
CA GLN A 235 3.18 -30.96 33.61
C GLN A 235 4.34 -30.00 33.88
N ASP A 236 4.00 -29.00 34.70
CA ASP A 236 4.78 -27.91 35.25
C ASP A 236 6.18 -28.23 35.74
N ALA A 237 7.13 -27.32 35.42
CA ALA A 237 8.21 -26.96 36.36
C ALA A 237 8.72 -25.54 36.08
N LYS A 238 8.80 -24.77 37.15
CA LYS A 238 9.37 -23.44 37.28
C LYS A 238 10.86 -23.37 36.99
N GLY A 239 11.27 -22.25 36.42
CA GLY A 239 12.56 -21.57 36.69
C GLY A 239 13.71 -22.00 35.81
N ASP A 240 14.15 -21.11 34.98
CA ASP A 240 15.51 -20.56 34.89
C ASP A 240 15.78 -20.02 33.48
N ASP A 241 16.27 -18.80 33.48
CA ASP A 241 17.13 -18.11 32.48
C ASP A 241 16.90 -18.35 30.97
N PRO A 242 16.49 -17.33 30.18
CA PRO A 242 16.34 -17.44 28.73
C PRO A 242 17.67 -17.16 28.02
N ALA A 243 18.59 -18.11 28.04
CA ALA A 243 19.82 -18.05 27.22
C ALA A 243 20.04 -19.37 26.51
N ASP A 244 19.13 -19.81 25.65
CA ASP A 244 19.40 -20.72 24.53
C ASP A 244 18.12 -21.05 23.76
N ALA A 245 17.63 -20.07 23.00
CA ALA A 245 16.72 -20.41 21.88
C ALA A 245 17.58 -20.76 20.68
N PRO A 246 17.30 -21.87 19.93
CA PRO A 246 18.06 -22.21 18.73
C PRO A 246 17.92 -21.08 17.73
N GLY A 247 19.03 -20.34 17.52
CA GLY A 247 19.09 -19.19 16.65
C GLY A 247 18.64 -19.50 15.23
N ALA A 248 17.72 -18.72 14.73
CA ALA A 248 17.35 -18.76 13.32
C ALA A 248 18.62 -18.61 12.47
N ARG A 249 18.90 -19.58 11.61
CA ARG A 249 20.02 -19.52 10.67
C ARG A 249 19.61 -18.67 9.49
N TYR A 250 20.27 -17.52 9.34
CA TYR A 250 20.11 -16.64 8.19
C TYR A 250 21.30 -16.82 7.25
N THR A 251 21.02 -16.97 5.94
CA THR A 251 22.05 -16.87 4.91
C THR A 251 22.00 -15.47 4.34
N VAL A 252 23.03 -14.66 4.59
CA VAL A 252 23.11 -13.27 4.16
C VAL A 252 24.24 -13.13 3.14
N HIS A 253 23.92 -12.60 1.96
CA HIS A 253 24.89 -12.19 0.96
C HIS A 253 25.12 -10.68 1.07
N GLY A 254 25.99 -10.27 1.99
CA GLY A 254 26.30 -8.85 2.29
C GLY A 254 26.41 -8.56 3.78
N ASP A 255 26.53 -7.28 4.13
CA ASP A 255 26.63 -6.84 5.53
C ASP A 255 25.26 -6.94 6.22
N MET A 256 25.19 -7.62 7.37
CA MET A 256 24.00 -7.71 8.21
C MET A 256 24.30 -7.12 9.59
N SER A 257 23.42 -6.23 10.07
CA SER A 257 23.42 -5.75 11.44
C SER A 257 22.12 -6.14 12.15
N GLN A 258 22.24 -6.82 13.29
CA GLN A 258 21.09 -7.21 14.11
C GLN A 258 21.16 -6.45 15.44
N HIS A 259 20.08 -5.75 15.77
CA HIS A 259 19.97 -4.94 16.97
C HIS A 259 18.78 -5.41 17.81
N HIS A 260 19.04 -5.82 19.05
CA HIS A 260 18.03 -6.19 20.03
C HIS A 260 18.14 -5.27 21.24
N ASP A 261 17.04 -4.66 21.67
CA ASP A 261 16.90 -3.88 22.92
C ASP A 261 17.95 -2.81 23.18
N ASN A 262 18.56 -2.26 22.13
CA ASN A 262 19.60 -1.26 22.25
C ASN A 262 19.02 0.13 22.50
N VAL A 263 19.41 0.77 23.58
CA VAL A 263 19.10 2.17 23.88
C VAL A 263 20.28 3.04 23.50
N TYR A 264 20.14 3.86 22.46
CA TYR A 264 21.19 4.79 22.02
C TYR A 264 20.97 6.17 22.63
N GLN A 265 21.93 6.65 23.42
CA GLN A 265 21.87 7.98 24.02
C GLN A 265 22.46 9.09 23.14
N GLN A 266 23.08 8.71 22.01
CA GLN A 266 23.66 9.62 21.02
C GLN A 266 23.38 9.12 19.60
N PRO A 267 23.48 9.97 18.56
CA PRO A 267 23.33 9.55 17.17
C PRO A 267 24.32 8.45 16.81
N VAL A 268 23.82 7.31 16.38
CA VAL A 268 24.62 6.15 15.97
C VAL A 268 24.48 5.96 14.46
N HIS A 269 25.61 5.73 13.77
CA HIS A 269 25.63 5.38 12.38
C HIS A 269 25.48 3.84 12.23
N ILE A 270 24.40 3.40 11.60
CA ILE A 270 24.14 1.98 11.33
C ILE A 270 24.27 1.77 9.83
N GLY A 271 25.35 1.09 9.41
CA GLY A 271 25.61 0.82 8.01
C GLY A 271 27.12 0.84 7.67
N ARG A 272 27.44 0.60 6.40
CA ARG A 272 28.84 0.59 5.92
C ARG A 272 29.32 2.00 5.62
N ILE A 273 30.39 2.42 6.29
CA ILE A 273 31.09 3.68 5.99
C ILE A 273 32.12 3.40 4.87
N THR A 274 31.86 3.91 3.67
CA THR A 274 32.75 3.77 2.50
C THR A 274 33.66 4.99 2.27
N GLY A 275 33.85 5.82 3.31
CA GLY A 275 34.71 7.01 3.25
C GLY A 275 35.71 7.05 4.40
N ASP A 276 36.89 7.61 4.15
CA ASP A 276 37.95 7.81 5.14
C ASP A 276 37.46 8.79 6.20
N ALA A 277 37.18 8.28 7.42
CA ALA A 277 36.82 9.11 8.57
C ALA A 277 38.09 9.88 9.01
N GLY A 278 38.28 11.03 8.41
CA GLY A 278 39.41 11.90 8.69
C GLY A 278 39.57 12.12 10.19
N ARG A 279 40.72 11.68 10.67
CA ARG A 279 41.24 11.87 12.01
C ARG A 279 41.35 13.38 12.31
N ARG A 280 40.35 13.95 13.00
CA ARG A 280 40.54 15.25 13.64
C ARG A 280 41.23 15.04 14.99
N LYS A 281 42.54 15.31 15.00
CA LYS A 281 43.28 15.68 16.22
C LYS A 281 43.01 17.16 16.50
N GLY A 282 42.63 17.46 17.71
CA GLY A 282 42.56 18.77 18.28
C GLY A 282 42.07 18.64 19.71
#